data_5d0d33d30c941b89895fa513ee9ee0cb
#
_entry.id   5d0d33d30c941b89895fa513ee9ee0cb
#
_cell.length_a   1.000
_cell.length_b   1.000
_cell.length_c   1.000
_cell.angle_alpha   90.00
_cell.angle_beta   90.00
_cell.angle_gamma   90.00
#
_symmetry.space_group_name_H-M   'P 1'
#
loop_
_entity.id
_entity.type
_entity.pdbx_description
1 polymer ?
#
loop_
_entity_poly.entity_id
_entity_poly.type
_entity_poly.pdbx_seq_one_letter_code
_entity_poly.pdbx_strand_id
1 'polypeptide(L)'
;MNAKLKTDALDLTSLLNGLVFFSPVSLLVRTTAGISLSQFFILQAIMATMVLLTEIPLGKLTDRIGYKSTLVLYQIALLISRTCLLLAHVSCNYSLFILQAILEGTAASFSSGTQSGYIYIMFSKEHYAEKSAHVANYGTVGFLPVP
;
A
#
# COMPACT_ATOMS: atom_id res chain seq x y z
N MET A 1 9.97 15.96 -28.89
CA MET A 1 10.48 16.87 -27.83
C MET A 1 10.47 16.04 -26.53
N ASN A 2 11.67 15.60 -26.10
CA ASN A 2 11.82 14.67 -24.99
C ASN A 2 11.42 15.36 -23.68
N ALA A 3 10.16 15.23 -23.27
CA ALA A 3 9.79 15.45 -21.88
C ALA A 3 10.46 14.34 -21.07
N LYS A 4 11.67 14.59 -20.54
CA LYS A 4 12.25 13.72 -19.50
C LYS A 4 11.17 13.57 -18.45
N LEU A 5 10.64 12.37 -18.27
CA LEU A 5 9.77 12.05 -17.15
C LEU A 5 10.56 12.42 -15.89
N LYS A 6 10.22 13.58 -15.31
CA LYS A 6 10.81 13.97 -14.02
C LYS A 6 10.35 12.95 -12.98
N THR A 7 11.30 12.49 -12.19
CA THR A 7 11.00 11.65 -11.03
C THR A 7 10.13 12.48 -10.07
N ASP A 8 8.86 12.13 -9.99
CA ASP A 8 7.89 12.82 -9.17
C ASP A 8 7.81 12.19 -7.76
N ALA A 9 7.18 12.90 -6.82
CA ALA A 9 6.92 12.36 -5.48
C ALA A 9 6.21 10.99 -5.51
N LEU A 10 5.41 10.72 -6.55
CA LEU A 10 4.75 9.43 -6.75
C LEU A 10 5.75 8.30 -7.04
N ASP A 11 6.77 8.56 -7.88
CA ASP A 11 7.83 7.58 -8.18
C ASP A 11 8.64 7.27 -6.93
N LEU A 12 8.97 8.31 -6.14
CA LEU A 12 9.70 8.16 -4.88
C LEU A 12 8.89 7.34 -3.85
N THR A 13 7.59 7.62 -3.70
CA THR A 13 6.73 6.83 -2.80
C THR A 13 6.57 5.39 -3.26
N SER A 14 6.48 5.14 -4.55
CA SER A 14 6.42 3.78 -5.12
C SER A 14 7.73 3.02 -4.91
N LEU A 15 8.88 3.68 -5.10
CA LEU A 15 10.20 3.10 -4.83
C LEU A 15 10.34 2.74 -3.34
N LEU A 16 9.99 3.67 -2.44
CA LEU A 16 10.07 3.43 -1.00
C LEU A 16 9.15 2.30 -0.55
N ASN A 17 7.94 2.22 -1.09
CA ASN A 17 7.02 1.12 -0.81
C ASN A 17 7.53 -0.22 -1.37
N GLY A 18 8.18 -0.22 -2.53
CA GLY A 18 8.81 -1.40 -3.12
C GLY A 18 10.00 -1.90 -2.30
N LEU A 19 10.81 -1.00 -1.74
CA LEU A 19 11.98 -1.35 -0.91
C LEU A 19 11.62 -1.98 0.45
N VAL A 20 10.37 -1.87 0.90
CA VAL A 20 9.96 -2.36 2.23
C VAL A 20 9.86 -3.89 2.29
N PHE A 21 10.04 -4.65 1.20
CA PHE A 21 9.98 -6.15 1.18
C PHE A 21 8.91 -6.75 2.11
N PHE A 22 7.78 -6.07 2.22
CA PHE A 22 6.83 -6.33 3.29
C PHE A 22 6.18 -7.71 3.19
N SER A 23 5.87 -8.19 2.00
CA SER A 23 5.18 -9.47 1.83
C SER A 23 5.94 -10.67 2.41
N PRO A 24 7.23 -10.91 2.10
CA PRO A 24 7.97 -12.02 2.69
C PRO A 24 8.29 -11.79 4.17
N VAL A 25 8.59 -10.54 4.56
CA VAL A 25 8.92 -10.20 5.95
C VAL A 25 7.68 -10.24 6.85
N SER A 26 6.51 -9.94 6.32
CA SER A 26 5.24 -9.95 7.06
C SER A 26 4.91 -11.29 7.72
N LEU A 27 5.15 -12.40 7.02
CA LEU A 27 4.97 -13.73 7.59
C LEU A 27 5.98 -13.99 8.70
N LEU A 28 7.27 -13.67 8.46
CA LEU A 28 8.34 -13.89 9.43
C LEU A 28 8.10 -13.08 10.71
N VAL A 29 7.77 -11.80 10.59
CA VAL A 29 7.50 -10.92 11.75
C VAL A 29 6.34 -11.46 12.59
N ARG A 30 5.29 -11.98 11.97
CA ARG A 30 4.14 -12.52 12.70
C ARG A 30 4.45 -13.89 13.34
N THR A 31 5.14 -14.78 12.64
CA THR A 31 5.52 -16.09 13.19
C THR A 31 6.53 -15.98 14.32
N THR A 32 7.48 -15.05 14.26
CA THR A 32 8.43 -14.79 15.36
C THR A 32 7.75 -14.18 16.60
N ALA A 33 6.59 -13.53 16.44
CA ALA A 33 5.75 -13.08 17.54
C ALA A 33 4.82 -14.17 18.11
N GLY A 34 4.96 -15.43 17.64
CA GLY A 34 4.18 -16.56 18.12
C GLY A 34 2.83 -16.76 17.42
N ILE A 35 2.59 -16.06 16.29
CA ILE A 35 1.36 -16.24 15.49
C ILE A 35 1.45 -17.53 14.69
N SER A 36 0.45 -18.42 14.86
CA SER A 36 0.36 -19.65 14.07
C SER A 36 0.02 -19.35 12.59
N LEU A 37 0.33 -20.30 11.70
CA LEU A 37 0.03 -20.16 10.28
C LEU A 37 -1.49 -19.98 10.03
N SER A 38 -2.32 -20.67 10.78
CA SER A 38 -3.79 -20.51 10.69
C SER A 38 -4.23 -19.10 11.09
N GLN A 39 -3.68 -18.56 12.18
CA GLN A 39 -3.94 -17.18 12.60
C GLN A 39 -3.46 -16.17 11.55
N PHE A 40 -2.32 -16.42 10.92
CA PHE A 40 -1.84 -15.59 9.81
C PHE A 40 -2.83 -15.54 8.65
N PHE A 41 -3.39 -16.68 8.23
CA PHE A 41 -4.39 -16.70 7.16
C PHE A 41 -5.70 -15.99 7.57
N ILE A 42 -6.09 -16.06 8.85
CA ILE A 42 -7.24 -15.30 9.35
C ILE A 42 -6.98 -13.79 9.24
N LEU A 43 -5.78 -13.32 9.60
CA LEU A 43 -5.40 -11.91 9.44
C LEU A 43 -5.44 -11.46 7.97
N GLN A 44 -4.98 -12.31 7.05
CA GLN A 44 -5.06 -12.03 5.61
C GLN A 44 -6.52 -11.98 5.11
N ALA A 45 -7.38 -12.85 5.62
CA ALA A 45 -8.80 -12.83 5.30
C ALA A 45 -9.49 -11.56 5.83
N ILE A 46 -9.15 -11.12 7.06
CA ILE A 46 -9.64 -9.85 7.63
C ILE A 46 -9.20 -8.68 6.75
N MET A 47 -7.92 -8.62 6.38
CA MET A 47 -7.37 -7.59 5.52
C MET A 47 -8.12 -7.53 4.18
N ALA A 48 -8.28 -8.68 3.51
CA ALA A 48 -8.99 -8.76 2.22
C ALA A 48 -10.45 -8.33 2.35
N THR A 49 -11.14 -8.73 3.42
CA THR A 49 -12.51 -8.32 3.72
C THR A 49 -12.61 -6.80 3.89
N MET A 50 -11.66 -6.20 4.61
CA MET A 50 -11.64 -4.75 4.80
C MET A 50 -11.41 -4.01 3.48
N VAL A 51 -10.56 -4.53 2.58
CA VAL A 51 -10.41 -3.96 1.23
C VAL A 51 -11.76 -3.93 0.52
N LEU A 52 -12.46 -5.06 0.46
CA LEU A 52 -13.76 -5.16 -0.23
C LEU A 52 -14.82 -4.23 0.37
N LEU A 53 -14.92 -4.16 1.70
CA LEU A 53 -15.91 -3.34 2.39
C LEU A 53 -15.65 -1.85 2.24
N THR A 54 -14.39 -1.45 2.20
CA THR A 54 -14.01 -0.02 2.22
C THR A 54 -13.74 0.56 0.83
N GLU A 55 -13.59 -0.27 -0.21
CA GLU A 55 -13.28 0.19 -1.56
C GLU A 55 -14.34 1.17 -2.12
N ILE A 56 -15.63 0.83 -2.00
CA ILE A 56 -16.71 1.68 -2.49
C ILE A 56 -16.82 3.00 -1.69
N PRO A 57 -16.88 3.00 -0.35
CA PRO A 57 -16.99 4.26 0.40
C PRO A 57 -15.74 5.14 0.25
N LEU A 58 -14.55 4.56 0.20
CA LEU A 58 -13.31 5.32 0.02
C LEU A 58 -13.14 5.83 -1.41
N GLY A 59 -13.62 5.10 -2.42
CA GLY A 59 -13.71 5.61 -3.80
C GLY A 59 -14.54 6.89 -3.87
N LYS A 60 -15.73 6.90 -3.27
CA LYS A 60 -16.59 8.10 -3.18
C LYS A 60 -15.92 9.24 -2.39
N LEU A 61 -15.15 8.93 -1.37
CA LEU A 61 -14.37 9.92 -0.63
C LEU A 61 -13.28 10.52 -1.52
N THR A 62 -12.57 9.70 -2.28
CA THR A 62 -11.55 10.14 -3.25
C THR A 62 -12.11 11.12 -4.27
N ASP A 63 -13.31 10.87 -4.77
CA ASP A 63 -13.98 11.76 -5.72
C ASP A 63 -14.28 13.14 -5.09
N ARG A 64 -14.49 13.22 -3.78
CA ARG A 64 -14.79 14.46 -3.06
C ARG A 64 -13.55 15.25 -2.67
N ILE A 65 -12.53 14.58 -2.14
CA ILE A 65 -11.32 15.24 -1.59
C ILE A 65 -10.18 15.35 -2.59
N GLY A 66 -10.29 14.61 -3.72
CA GLY A 66 -9.31 14.57 -4.79
C GLY A 66 -8.19 13.56 -4.58
N TYR A 67 -7.63 13.08 -5.67
CA TYR A 67 -6.63 12.00 -5.70
C TYR A 67 -5.37 12.30 -4.88
N LYS A 68 -4.86 13.53 -4.94
CA LYS A 68 -3.65 13.93 -4.19
C LYS A 68 -3.84 13.80 -2.69
N SER A 69 -4.96 14.29 -2.18
CA SER A 69 -5.29 14.22 -0.74
C SER A 69 -5.48 12.77 -0.30
N THR A 70 -6.12 11.95 -1.14
CA THR A 70 -6.31 10.52 -0.88
C THR A 70 -4.98 9.77 -0.82
N LEU A 71 -4.02 10.08 -1.71
CA LEU A 71 -2.68 9.48 -1.64
C LEU A 71 -1.93 9.85 -0.36
N VAL A 72 -2.10 11.06 0.14
CA VAL A 72 -1.53 11.47 1.44
C VAL A 72 -2.18 10.69 2.58
N LEU A 73 -3.51 10.57 2.58
CA LEU A 73 -4.24 9.76 3.58
C LEU A 73 -3.81 8.29 3.55
N TYR A 74 -3.62 7.73 2.35
CA TYR A 74 -3.07 6.39 2.17
C TYR A 74 -1.72 6.23 2.89
N GLN A 75 -0.78 7.14 2.68
CA GLN A 75 0.55 7.08 3.32
C GLN A 75 0.46 7.20 4.84
N ILE A 76 -0.41 8.08 5.35
CA ILE A 76 -0.65 8.22 6.79
C ILE A 76 -1.24 6.92 7.35
N ALA A 77 -2.25 6.35 6.71
CA ALA A 77 -2.87 5.09 7.13
C ALA A 77 -1.86 3.92 7.13
N LEU A 78 -0.99 3.84 6.11
CA LEU A 78 0.10 2.87 6.08
C LEU A 78 1.07 3.07 7.25
N LEU A 79 1.47 4.30 7.54
CA LEU A 79 2.39 4.58 8.64
C LEU A 79 1.80 4.13 9.98
N ILE A 80 0.52 4.42 10.22
CA ILE A 80 -0.20 3.98 11.43
C ILE A 80 -0.27 2.44 11.47
N SER A 81 -0.58 1.79 10.35
CA SER A 81 -0.63 0.32 10.26
C SER A 81 0.74 -0.30 10.57
N ARG A 82 1.85 0.26 10.03
CA ARG A 82 3.21 -0.24 10.30
C ARG A 82 3.62 -0.04 11.76
N THR A 83 3.26 1.09 12.36
CA THR A 83 3.49 1.35 13.79
C THR A 83 2.71 0.35 14.65
N CYS A 84 1.44 0.08 14.29
CA CYS A 84 0.63 -0.93 14.96
C CYS A 84 1.23 -2.34 14.84
N LEU A 85 1.81 -2.69 13.68
CA LEU A 85 2.52 -3.96 13.48
C LEU A 85 3.72 -4.11 14.44
N LEU A 86 4.53 -3.06 14.57
CA LEU A 86 5.67 -3.07 15.49
C LEU A 86 5.22 -3.24 16.94
N LEU A 87 4.18 -2.52 17.36
CA LEU A 87 3.62 -2.65 18.70
C LEU A 87 3.05 -4.05 18.92
N ALA A 88 2.35 -4.62 17.93
CA ALA A 88 1.81 -5.97 18.00
C ALA A 88 2.92 -7.02 18.14
N HIS A 89 4.03 -6.85 17.42
CA HIS A 89 5.19 -7.73 17.50
C HIS A 89 5.86 -7.67 18.87
N VAL A 90 6.14 -6.47 19.37
CA VAL A 90 6.79 -6.28 20.68
C VAL A 90 5.93 -6.78 21.83
N SER A 91 4.59 -6.59 21.76
CA SER A 91 3.66 -7.01 22.78
C SER A 91 3.23 -8.48 22.66
N CYS A 92 3.58 -9.17 21.56
CA CYS A 92 3.09 -10.51 21.22
C CYS A 92 1.57 -10.64 21.32
N ASN A 93 0.83 -9.57 20.97
CA ASN A 93 -0.61 -9.48 21.18
C ASN A 93 -1.39 -9.66 19.88
N TYR A 94 -2.15 -10.76 19.80
CA TYR A 94 -2.94 -11.10 18.61
C TYR A 94 -3.98 -10.04 18.24
N SER A 95 -4.62 -9.40 19.23
CA SER A 95 -5.62 -8.35 18.97
C SER A 95 -5.03 -7.13 18.24
N LEU A 96 -3.77 -6.79 18.52
CA LEU A 96 -3.07 -5.72 17.81
C LEU A 96 -2.76 -6.11 16.34
N PHE A 97 -2.49 -7.38 16.07
CA PHE A 97 -2.37 -7.87 14.69
C PHE A 97 -3.68 -7.80 13.92
N ILE A 98 -4.83 -8.07 14.60
CA ILE A 98 -6.16 -7.89 13.99
C ILE A 98 -6.39 -6.41 13.64
N LEU A 99 -6.12 -5.50 14.59
CA LEU A 99 -6.24 -4.07 14.35
C LEU A 99 -5.34 -3.61 13.19
N GLN A 100 -4.11 -4.10 13.15
CA GLN A 100 -3.17 -3.83 12.07
C GLN A 100 -3.70 -4.33 10.71
N ALA A 101 -4.28 -5.53 10.64
CA ALA A 101 -4.85 -6.08 9.42
C ALA A 101 -6.04 -5.24 8.90
N ILE A 102 -6.89 -4.73 9.80
CA ILE A 102 -7.99 -3.81 9.49
C ILE A 102 -7.45 -2.50 8.91
N LEU A 103 -6.46 -1.90 9.56
CA LEU A 103 -5.84 -0.65 9.12
C LEU A 103 -5.14 -0.82 7.77
N GLU A 104 -4.44 -1.92 7.57
CA GLU A 104 -3.75 -2.21 6.32
C GLU A 104 -4.72 -2.43 5.16
N GLY A 105 -5.81 -3.19 5.37
CA GLY A 105 -6.85 -3.37 4.37
C GLY A 105 -7.54 -2.06 3.99
N THR A 106 -7.84 -1.22 4.98
CA THR A 106 -8.40 0.12 4.75
C THR A 106 -7.42 1.02 3.98
N ALA A 107 -6.14 0.98 4.33
CA ALA A 107 -5.10 1.71 3.62
C ALA A 107 -4.99 1.25 2.16
N ALA A 108 -5.01 -0.07 1.92
CA ALA A 108 -4.95 -0.63 0.57
C ALA A 108 -6.11 -0.14 -0.32
N SER A 109 -7.32 0.02 0.24
CA SER A 109 -8.48 0.57 -0.47
C SER A 109 -8.28 2.04 -0.89
N PHE A 110 -7.56 2.85 -0.13
CA PHE A 110 -7.20 4.20 -0.56
C PHE A 110 -6.27 4.21 -1.78
N SER A 111 -5.42 3.19 -1.91
CA SER A 111 -4.51 3.06 -3.05
C SER A 111 -5.21 2.54 -4.31
N SER A 112 -6.22 1.67 -4.13
CA SER A 112 -6.98 1.06 -5.23
C SER A 112 -7.64 2.12 -6.10
N GLY A 113 -7.31 2.14 -7.38
CA GLY A 113 -7.84 3.11 -8.35
C GLY A 113 -7.34 4.56 -8.21
N THR A 114 -6.97 5.02 -7.00
CA THR A 114 -6.52 6.40 -6.76
C THR A 114 -5.22 6.69 -7.49
N GLN A 115 -4.26 5.78 -7.45
CA GLN A 115 -2.97 5.94 -8.13
C GLN A 115 -3.15 6.01 -9.65
N SER A 116 -3.95 5.12 -10.21
CA SER A 116 -4.28 5.12 -11.64
C SER A 116 -5.05 6.36 -12.05
N GLY A 117 -6.03 6.78 -11.25
CA GLY A 117 -6.81 8.00 -11.48
C GLY A 117 -5.95 9.26 -11.42
N TYR A 118 -5.01 9.33 -10.47
CA TYR A 118 -4.07 10.45 -10.36
C TYR A 118 -3.17 10.55 -11.60
N ILE A 119 -2.60 9.43 -12.05
CA ILE A 119 -1.77 9.39 -13.26
C ILE A 119 -2.58 9.80 -14.50
N TYR A 120 -3.84 9.34 -14.59
CA TYR A 120 -4.72 9.65 -15.72
C TYR A 120 -5.06 11.15 -15.83
N ILE A 121 -5.22 11.84 -14.70
CA ILE A 121 -5.53 13.27 -14.67
C ILE A 121 -4.28 14.13 -14.90
N MET A 122 -3.14 13.73 -14.37
CA MET A 122 -1.91 14.54 -14.44
C MET A 122 -1.15 14.37 -15.76
N PHE A 123 -1.33 13.22 -16.41
CA PHE A 123 -0.66 12.91 -17.68
C PHE A 123 -1.71 12.68 -18.77
N SER A 124 -1.44 13.18 -20.00
CA SER A 124 -2.34 12.93 -21.14
C SER A 124 -2.46 11.43 -21.41
N LYS A 125 -3.56 11.03 -22.11
CA LYS A 125 -3.81 9.62 -22.48
C LYS A 125 -2.62 8.96 -23.18
N GLU A 126 -1.85 9.72 -23.94
CA GLU A 126 -0.67 9.25 -24.68
C GLU A 126 0.48 8.83 -23.76
N HIS A 127 0.64 9.49 -22.61
CA HIS A 127 1.72 9.22 -21.66
C HIS A 127 1.29 8.38 -20.45
N TYR A 128 -0.02 8.04 -20.34
CA TYR A 128 -0.56 7.28 -19.23
C TYR A 128 0.11 5.90 -19.10
N ALA A 129 0.19 5.15 -20.20
CA ALA A 129 0.76 3.81 -20.21
C ALA A 129 2.25 3.81 -19.83
N GLU A 130 3.00 4.78 -20.35
CA GLU A 130 4.42 4.94 -20.06
C GLU A 130 4.66 5.30 -18.57
N LYS A 131 3.90 6.27 -18.03
CA LYS A 131 4.03 6.68 -16.65
C LYS A 131 3.55 5.59 -15.68
N SER A 132 2.47 4.90 -16.01
CA SER A 132 1.96 3.77 -15.22
C SER A 132 2.97 2.63 -15.14
N ALA A 133 3.62 2.28 -16.27
CA ALA A 133 4.69 1.30 -16.31
C ALA A 133 5.91 1.75 -15.49
N HIS A 134 6.25 3.05 -15.57
CA HIS A 134 7.36 3.61 -14.80
C HIS A 134 7.14 3.49 -13.29
N VAL A 135 5.96 3.89 -12.82
CA VAL A 135 5.58 3.78 -11.40
C VAL A 135 5.56 2.32 -10.92
N ALA A 136 5.02 1.41 -11.74
CA ALA A 136 5.02 -0.03 -11.46
C ALA A 136 6.45 -0.60 -11.39
N ASN A 137 7.33 -0.18 -12.30
CA ASN A 137 8.74 -0.61 -12.31
C ASN A 137 9.48 -0.16 -11.04
N TYR A 138 9.28 1.07 -10.58
CA TYR A 138 9.88 1.53 -9.33
C TYR A 138 9.39 0.71 -8.12
N GLY A 139 8.13 0.33 -8.08
CA GLY A 139 7.61 -0.59 -7.06
C GLY A 139 8.23 -1.99 -7.13
N THR A 140 8.66 -2.42 -8.32
CA THR A 140 9.20 -3.78 -8.54
C THR A 140 10.73 -3.82 -8.41
N VAL A 141 11.44 -2.71 -8.66
CA VAL A 141 12.91 -2.66 -8.55
C VAL A 141 13.42 -3.10 -7.18
N GLY A 142 12.67 -2.85 -6.11
CA GLY A 142 12.97 -3.35 -4.78
C GLY A 142 12.91 -4.89 -4.65
N PHE A 143 12.29 -5.60 -5.59
CA PHE A 143 12.16 -7.06 -5.60
C PHE A 143 13.22 -7.77 -6.45
N LEU A 144 13.97 -7.05 -7.28
CA LEU A 144 15.00 -7.67 -8.09
C LEU A 144 16.21 -8.00 -7.20
N PRO A 145 16.64 -9.27 -7.14
CA PRO A 145 17.91 -9.58 -6.53
C PRO A 145 19.01 -8.86 -7.32
N VAL A 146 19.75 -8.01 -6.63
CA VAL A 146 20.97 -7.44 -7.20
C VAL A 146 21.94 -8.60 -7.41
N PRO A 147 22.44 -8.83 -8.64
CA PRO A 147 23.40 -9.90 -8.90
C PRO A 147 24.70 -9.69 -8.16
#